data_60f34b80789cf4a2f064566e9fe0c123
#
_entry.id   60f34b80789cf4a2f064566e9fe0c123
#
_cell.length_a   1.000
_cell.length_b   1.000
_cell.length_c   1.000
_cell.angle_alpha   90.00
_cell.angle_beta   90.00
_cell.angle_gamma   90.00
#
_symmetry.space_group_name_H-M   'P 1'
#
loop_
_entity.id
_entity.type
_entity.pdbx_description
1 polymer ?
#
loop_
_entity_poly.entity_id
_entity_poly.type
_entity_poly.pdbx_seq_one_letter_code
_entity_poly.pdbx_strand_id
1 'polypeptide(L)'
;MDVYGEYREKLRTPEQAVQIVKDGDWVDYSHCCSFPTALDKALAGRRDELKDVKVRGSVTCRPVQVLEQDPDNETFTYNVWHCSAIDRKYLDQGRAYHQPMLFRNCGSYYERGFAPVDVAMITVAPMDRQGNFSFGLTNCCQQEVLDAAKHIVLEVNPDMPVVYGVANDHIHISDVDYVVESDEPISAAPGRPASELDKKIAAQIFPYLHDGMTLQLGIGGMPNALGELIAESDLKDLGMHAEIMSDGYLKLYQSGKITNKKKPLQRGKGVFSVCLGSKELYEFLHCNQGILSAPMYYVNAAETIRQLDDFISINSCIAVDLYGQVCAESVGTRQISGTGGQLDFVTGTYMASHGKAFLAMPSMYFDAYGVGRSNILPKFTDGDIITTPRTQTPYVATEYGAVNLSGLATWQRAEALISIAHPDFRDALIKAAEKQRIWRRSNKR
;
A
#
# COMPACT_ATOMS: atom_id res chain seq x y z
N MET A 1 -35.83 14.40 3.07
CA MET A 1 -35.43 13.46 4.16
C MET A 1 -34.77 14.30 5.25
N ASP A 2 -35.12 14.14 6.53
CA ASP A 2 -34.45 14.87 7.63
C ASP A 2 -33.16 14.11 8.03
N VAL A 3 -32.12 14.31 7.25
CA VAL A 3 -30.83 13.65 7.49
C VAL A 3 -30.20 13.98 8.85
N TYR A 4 -30.48 15.18 9.38
CA TYR A 4 -30.00 15.57 10.70
C TYR A 4 -30.82 14.94 11.83
N GLY A 5 -32.14 14.70 11.59
CA GLY A 5 -33.00 13.93 12.49
C GLY A 5 -32.50 12.49 12.59
N GLU A 6 -32.27 11.85 11.44
CA GLU A 6 -31.75 10.49 11.35
C GLU A 6 -30.35 10.35 11.98
N TYR A 7 -29.46 11.33 11.77
CA TYR A 7 -28.14 11.37 12.42
C TYR A 7 -28.28 11.32 13.95
N ARG A 8 -29.15 12.17 14.53
CA ARG A 8 -29.39 12.21 15.98
C ARG A 8 -29.97 10.91 16.52
N GLU A 9 -30.83 10.25 15.76
CA GLU A 9 -31.41 8.94 16.13
C GLU A 9 -30.38 7.83 16.14
N LYS A 10 -29.37 7.89 15.24
CA LYS A 10 -28.31 6.88 15.10
C LYS A 10 -27.06 7.19 15.96
N LEU A 11 -26.98 8.39 16.56
CA LEU A 11 -25.82 8.80 17.37
C LEU A 11 -25.73 7.95 18.64
N ARG A 12 -24.56 7.41 18.92
CA ARG A 12 -24.22 6.57 20.10
C ARG A 12 -22.86 6.99 20.68
N THR A 13 -22.64 6.65 21.95
CA THR A 13 -21.27 6.62 22.46
C THR A 13 -20.52 5.39 21.89
N PRO A 14 -19.19 5.38 21.86
CA PRO A 14 -18.43 4.23 21.42
C PRO A 14 -18.84 2.93 22.13
N GLU A 15 -19.05 2.99 23.46
CA GLU A 15 -19.43 1.84 24.29
C GLU A 15 -20.83 1.33 23.95
N GLN A 16 -21.76 2.22 23.59
CA GLN A 16 -23.09 1.84 23.14
C GLN A 16 -23.05 1.20 21.75
N ALA A 17 -22.28 1.79 20.84
CA ALA A 17 -22.21 1.32 19.45
C ALA A 17 -21.61 -0.08 19.35
N VAL A 18 -20.57 -0.39 20.11
CA VAL A 18 -19.91 -1.72 20.07
C VAL A 18 -20.76 -2.84 20.69
N GLN A 19 -21.90 -2.54 21.34
CA GLN A 19 -22.83 -3.58 21.82
C GLN A 19 -23.45 -4.41 20.69
N ILE A 20 -23.39 -3.93 19.46
CA ILE A 20 -23.86 -4.67 18.27
C ILE A 20 -23.01 -5.91 17.97
N VAL A 21 -21.73 -5.92 18.39
CA VAL A 21 -20.80 -7.04 18.21
C VAL A 21 -21.18 -8.21 19.12
N LYS A 22 -21.19 -9.41 18.56
CA LYS A 22 -21.53 -10.67 19.24
C LYS A 22 -20.41 -11.70 19.15
N ASP A 23 -20.54 -12.76 19.92
CA ASP A 23 -19.62 -13.90 19.86
C ASP A 23 -19.54 -14.45 18.44
N GLY A 24 -18.32 -14.71 17.99
CA GLY A 24 -18.05 -15.31 16.69
C GLY A 24 -18.00 -14.33 15.53
N ASP A 25 -18.37 -13.04 15.72
CA ASP A 25 -18.44 -12.05 14.65
C ASP A 25 -17.08 -11.75 14.00
N TRP A 26 -17.16 -11.36 12.72
CA TRP A 26 -16.09 -10.71 11.98
C TRP A 26 -16.30 -9.19 11.98
N VAL A 27 -15.39 -8.47 12.60
CA VAL A 27 -15.35 -7.01 12.63
C VAL A 27 -14.29 -6.52 11.66
N ASP A 28 -14.63 -5.59 10.76
CA ASP A 28 -13.70 -5.05 9.77
C ASP A 28 -13.41 -3.57 10.04
N TYR A 29 -12.12 -3.24 10.22
CA TYR A 29 -11.62 -1.88 10.45
C TYR A 29 -11.10 -1.22 9.18
N SER A 30 -11.23 -1.92 8.03
CA SER A 30 -10.73 -1.46 6.75
C SER A 30 -9.21 -1.16 6.75
N HIS A 31 -8.77 -0.06 6.14
CA HIS A 31 -7.37 0.19 5.81
C HIS A 31 -6.87 1.53 6.37
N CYS A 32 -5.61 1.58 6.80
CA CYS A 32 -4.86 2.80 7.09
C CYS A 32 -5.58 3.81 8.01
N CYS A 33 -5.84 5.01 7.47
CA CYS A 33 -6.43 6.13 8.22
C CYS A 33 -7.94 5.97 8.49
N SER A 34 -8.60 4.96 7.89
CA SER A 34 -10.00 4.62 8.23
C SER A 34 -10.13 3.80 9.51
N PHE A 35 -9.03 3.48 10.19
CA PHE A 35 -9.00 2.72 11.45
C PHE A 35 -9.82 3.43 12.53
N PRO A 36 -10.86 2.77 13.13
CA PRO A 36 -11.81 3.38 14.03
C PRO A 36 -11.29 3.38 15.47
N THR A 37 -10.56 4.41 15.87
CA THR A 37 -9.80 4.43 17.12
C THR A 37 -10.66 4.38 18.37
N ALA A 38 -11.74 5.15 18.43
CA ALA A 38 -12.62 5.17 19.60
C ALA A 38 -13.41 3.86 19.72
N LEU A 39 -13.86 3.33 18.56
CA LEU A 39 -14.58 2.04 18.53
C LEU A 39 -13.67 0.87 18.86
N ASP A 40 -12.40 0.86 18.43
CA ASP A 40 -11.40 -0.16 18.81
C ASP A 40 -11.16 -0.18 20.33
N LYS A 41 -11.02 1.01 20.94
CA LYS A 41 -10.89 1.14 22.40
C LYS A 41 -12.13 0.59 23.14
N ALA A 42 -13.32 0.95 22.68
CA ALA A 42 -14.57 0.51 23.28
C ALA A 42 -14.79 -1.01 23.11
N LEU A 43 -14.48 -1.55 21.92
CA LEU A 43 -14.57 -2.99 21.66
C LEU A 43 -13.59 -3.78 22.53
N ALA A 44 -12.38 -3.31 22.69
CA ALA A 44 -11.37 -3.90 23.58
C ALA A 44 -11.87 -3.99 25.04
N GLY A 45 -12.65 -3.00 25.50
CA GLY A 45 -13.27 -3.00 26.83
C GLY A 45 -14.30 -4.13 27.06
N ARG A 46 -14.75 -4.79 25.97
CA ARG A 46 -15.68 -5.94 26.04
C ARG A 46 -15.00 -7.30 26.04
N ARG A 47 -13.68 -7.33 26.25
CA ARG A 47 -12.88 -8.56 26.25
C ARG A 47 -13.48 -9.67 27.12
N ASP A 48 -13.92 -9.35 28.33
CA ASP A 48 -14.44 -10.34 29.29
C ASP A 48 -15.90 -10.76 29.01
N GLU A 49 -16.58 -10.09 28.06
CA GLU A 49 -17.96 -10.34 27.67
C GLU A 49 -18.07 -11.19 26.41
N LEU A 50 -17.11 -11.04 25.48
CA LEU A 50 -17.16 -11.63 24.14
C LEU A 50 -16.27 -12.86 24.03
N LYS A 51 -16.52 -13.67 22.98
CA LYS A 51 -15.74 -14.85 22.63
C LYS A 51 -15.57 -14.97 21.12
N ASP A 52 -14.35 -15.38 20.70
CA ASP A 52 -14.04 -15.77 19.33
C ASP A 52 -14.34 -14.68 18.27
N VAL A 53 -14.12 -13.39 18.61
CA VAL A 53 -14.30 -12.26 17.69
C VAL A 53 -13.08 -12.14 16.79
N LYS A 54 -13.29 -12.13 15.49
CA LYS A 54 -12.24 -11.93 14.48
C LYS A 54 -12.25 -10.47 14.06
N VAL A 55 -11.10 -9.81 14.21
CA VAL A 55 -10.94 -8.42 13.76
C VAL A 55 -10.01 -8.40 12.56
N ARG A 56 -10.35 -7.60 11.56
CA ARG A 56 -9.57 -7.45 10.33
C ARG A 56 -9.19 -6.00 10.12
N GLY A 57 -7.92 -5.79 9.70
CA GLY A 57 -7.41 -4.46 9.34
C GLY A 57 -6.29 -4.56 8.30
N SER A 58 -5.72 -3.43 7.94
CA SER A 58 -4.61 -3.35 7.00
C SER A 58 -3.81 -2.07 7.18
N VAL A 59 -2.48 -2.17 7.14
CA VAL A 59 -1.55 -1.05 7.29
C VAL A 59 -1.89 -0.21 8.53
N THR A 60 -1.94 -0.87 9.67
CA THR A 60 -2.33 -0.25 10.94
C THR A 60 -1.34 0.84 11.33
N CYS A 61 -1.84 2.03 11.60
CA CYS A 61 -1.01 3.21 11.86
C CYS A 61 -0.85 3.53 13.36
N ARG A 62 -1.45 2.73 14.25
CA ARG A 62 -1.42 2.88 15.72
C ARG A 62 -1.62 1.54 16.42
N PRO A 63 -1.29 1.42 17.72
CA PRO A 63 -1.55 0.20 18.49
C PRO A 63 -3.04 -0.20 18.43
N VAL A 64 -3.30 -1.49 18.23
CA VAL A 64 -4.64 -2.08 18.15
C VAL A 64 -5.11 -2.45 19.54
N GLN A 65 -6.12 -1.78 20.08
CA GLN A 65 -6.52 -1.91 21.48
C GLN A 65 -7.12 -3.28 21.79
N VAL A 66 -7.85 -3.89 20.84
CA VAL A 66 -8.32 -5.28 21.03
C VAL A 66 -7.16 -6.27 21.20
N LEU A 67 -5.96 -5.98 20.67
CA LEU A 67 -4.77 -6.77 20.94
C LEU A 67 -4.06 -6.34 22.22
N GLU A 68 -3.91 -5.03 22.48
CA GLU A 68 -3.19 -4.55 23.64
C GLU A 68 -3.87 -4.98 24.97
N GLN A 69 -5.21 -5.06 24.98
CA GLN A 69 -5.99 -5.46 26.15
C GLN A 69 -6.28 -6.96 26.22
N ASP A 70 -5.98 -7.72 25.16
CA ASP A 70 -6.10 -9.19 25.10
C ASP A 70 -4.74 -9.82 24.74
N PRO A 71 -3.74 -9.77 25.66
CA PRO A 71 -2.38 -10.21 25.36
C PRO A 71 -2.25 -11.70 25.05
N ASP A 72 -3.17 -12.50 25.53
CA ASP A 72 -3.19 -13.95 25.35
C ASP A 72 -4.06 -14.40 24.14
N ASN A 73 -4.69 -13.44 23.45
CA ASN A 73 -5.60 -13.68 22.30
C ASN A 73 -6.74 -14.67 22.61
N GLU A 74 -7.32 -14.54 23.80
CA GLU A 74 -8.40 -15.41 24.24
C GLU A 74 -9.76 -15.02 23.65
N THR A 75 -9.95 -13.74 23.37
CA THR A 75 -11.21 -13.17 22.86
C THR A 75 -11.11 -12.75 21.40
N PHE A 76 -10.01 -12.05 21.04
CA PHE A 76 -9.85 -11.44 19.74
C PHE A 76 -8.79 -12.12 18.89
N THR A 77 -9.11 -12.40 17.63
CA THR A 77 -8.15 -12.85 16.61
C THR A 77 -7.96 -11.77 15.56
N TYR A 78 -6.77 -11.16 15.50
CA TYR A 78 -6.50 -10.09 14.54
C TYR A 78 -5.91 -10.61 13.24
N ASN A 79 -6.50 -10.20 12.11
CA ASN A 79 -6.10 -10.58 10.76
C ASN A 79 -5.68 -9.34 9.99
N VAL A 80 -4.59 -9.42 9.23
CA VAL A 80 -4.03 -8.27 8.53
C VAL A 80 -3.75 -8.57 7.07
N TRP A 81 -4.28 -7.73 6.16
CA TRP A 81 -4.09 -7.85 4.72
C TRP A 81 -2.70 -7.41 4.25
N HIS A 82 -2.18 -6.34 4.83
CA HIS A 82 -0.86 -5.78 4.52
C HIS A 82 -0.25 -5.19 5.79
N CYS A 83 0.99 -5.55 6.08
CA CYS A 83 1.57 -5.28 7.39
C CYS A 83 2.32 -3.95 7.44
N SER A 84 1.97 -3.11 8.40
CA SER A 84 2.77 -1.97 8.85
C SER A 84 3.89 -2.41 9.79
N ALA A 85 4.66 -1.45 10.29
CA ALA A 85 5.64 -1.71 11.35
C ALA A 85 4.99 -2.15 12.67
N ILE A 86 3.75 -1.72 12.93
CA ILE A 86 2.98 -2.09 14.12
C ILE A 86 2.45 -3.50 13.98
N ASP A 87 1.84 -3.82 12.83
CA ASP A 87 1.32 -5.15 12.54
C ASP A 87 2.41 -6.23 12.65
N ARG A 88 3.64 -5.92 12.16
CA ARG A 88 4.77 -6.84 12.28
C ARG A 88 5.12 -7.23 13.71
N LYS A 89 4.98 -6.31 14.69
CA LYS A 89 5.23 -6.63 16.10
C LYS A 89 4.26 -7.69 16.61
N TYR A 90 2.98 -7.59 16.24
CA TYR A 90 1.98 -8.58 16.62
C TYR A 90 2.19 -9.92 15.90
N LEU A 91 2.54 -9.89 14.62
CA LEU A 91 2.89 -11.10 13.85
C LEU A 91 4.13 -11.80 14.43
N ASP A 92 5.20 -11.07 14.75
CA ASP A 92 6.42 -11.60 15.36
C ASP A 92 6.15 -12.24 16.74
N GLN A 93 5.09 -11.80 17.43
CA GLN A 93 4.64 -12.34 18.71
C GLN A 93 3.61 -13.49 18.56
N GLY A 94 3.18 -13.82 17.34
CA GLY A 94 2.12 -14.79 17.10
C GLY A 94 0.72 -14.30 17.51
N ARG A 95 0.52 -12.99 17.62
CA ARG A 95 -0.72 -12.35 18.09
C ARG A 95 -1.60 -11.79 16.96
N ALA A 96 -1.11 -11.83 15.73
CA ALA A 96 -1.84 -11.49 14.53
C ALA A 96 -1.53 -12.47 13.42
N TYR A 97 -2.38 -12.53 12.41
CA TYR A 97 -2.25 -13.46 11.29
C TYR A 97 -2.31 -12.71 9.97
N HIS A 98 -1.34 -12.98 9.08
CA HIS A 98 -1.35 -12.40 7.74
C HIS A 98 -2.37 -13.11 6.86
N GLN A 99 -3.16 -12.32 6.15
CA GLN A 99 -4.15 -12.79 5.18
C GLN A 99 -3.69 -12.38 3.77
N PRO A 100 -3.12 -13.30 2.98
CA PRO A 100 -2.57 -12.96 1.66
C PRO A 100 -3.63 -12.42 0.72
N MET A 101 -3.31 -11.30 0.06
CA MET A 101 -4.24 -10.65 -0.87
C MET A 101 -3.47 -9.84 -1.93
N LEU A 102 -3.93 -9.93 -3.16
CA LEU A 102 -3.55 -8.99 -4.23
C LEU A 102 -4.53 -7.81 -4.20
N PHE A 103 -4.06 -6.58 -4.07
CA PHE A 103 -4.90 -5.44 -3.73
C PHE A 103 -6.05 -5.19 -4.72
N ARG A 104 -5.85 -5.34 -6.02
CA ARG A 104 -6.96 -5.21 -6.99
C ARG A 104 -8.13 -6.17 -6.72
N ASN A 105 -7.90 -7.28 -6.01
CA ASN A 105 -8.91 -8.29 -5.71
C ASN A 105 -9.60 -8.05 -4.35
N CYS A 106 -9.19 -7.04 -3.59
CA CYS A 106 -9.69 -6.77 -2.24
C CYS A 106 -11.22 -6.75 -2.22
N GLY A 107 -11.84 -5.85 -2.98
CA GLY A 107 -13.29 -5.72 -3.05
C GLY A 107 -13.99 -7.03 -3.42
N SER A 108 -13.44 -7.77 -4.39
CA SER A 108 -14.05 -9.03 -4.85
C SER A 108 -14.10 -10.12 -3.78
N TYR A 109 -13.24 -10.07 -2.76
CA TYR A 109 -13.29 -11.03 -1.65
C TYR A 109 -14.51 -10.79 -0.77
N TYR A 110 -14.92 -9.54 -0.58
CA TYR A 110 -16.13 -9.15 0.14
C TYR A 110 -17.36 -9.44 -0.70
N GLU A 111 -17.43 -8.97 -1.95
CA GLU A 111 -18.55 -9.20 -2.88
C GLU A 111 -18.89 -10.68 -3.07
N ARG A 112 -17.89 -11.55 -3.07
CA ARG A 112 -18.04 -13.00 -3.27
C ARG A 112 -18.21 -13.77 -1.96
N GLY A 113 -18.21 -13.10 -0.82
CA GLY A 113 -18.37 -13.71 0.50
C GLY A 113 -17.17 -14.52 0.98
N PHE A 114 -15.98 -14.33 0.39
CA PHE A 114 -14.75 -14.98 0.86
C PHE A 114 -14.20 -14.32 2.12
N ALA A 115 -14.50 -13.05 2.29
CA ALA A 115 -14.17 -12.28 3.48
C ALA A 115 -15.48 -11.84 4.16
N PRO A 116 -16.01 -12.62 5.12
CA PRO A 116 -17.26 -12.28 5.82
C PRO A 116 -17.06 -11.01 6.67
N VAL A 117 -18.13 -10.21 6.80
CA VAL A 117 -18.19 -9.03 7.65
C VAL A 117 -19.52 -9.04 8.38
N ASP A 118 -19.50 -9.18 9.70
CA ASP A 118 -20.70 -9.03 10.53
C ASP A 118 -20.89 -7.55 10.91
N VAL A 119 -19.80 -6.88 11.30
CA VAL A 119 -19.81 -5.47 11.67
C VAL A 119 -18.66 -4.74 10.97
N ALA A 120 -18.96 -3.73 10.16
CA ALA A 120 -17.97 -2.79 9.65
C ALA A 120 -17.87 -1.59 10.58
N MET A 121 -16.65 -1.24 10.97
CA MET A 121 -16.34 -0.07 11.78
C MET A 121 -15.27 0.75 11.09
N ILE A 122 -15.59 1.94 10.60
CA ILE A 122 -14.66 2.78 9.84
C ILE A 122 -14.73 4.25 10.25
N THR A 123 -13.59 4.93 10.17
CA THR A 123 -13.52 6.38 10.36
C THR A 123 -13.80 7.11 9.05
N VAL A 124 -14.67 8.12 9.11
CA VAL A 124 -15.14 8.91 7.97
C VAL A 124 -15.11 10.41 8.27
N ALA A 125 -15.23 11.25 7.23
CA ALA A 125 -15.39 12.69 7.38
C ALA A 125 -16.78 13.06 7.97
N PRO A 126 -16.95 14.29 8.50
CA PRO A 126 -18.26 14.77 8.95
C PRO A 126 -19.33 14.71 7.86
N MET A 127 -20.58 14.48 8.27
CA MET A 127 -21.74 14.40 7.39
C MET A 127 -21.97 15.71 6.65
N ASP A 128 -22.19 15.64 5.34
CA ASP A 128 -22.59 16.78 4.54
C ASP A 128 -24.10 17.11 4.69
N ARG A 129 -24.53 18.17 4.02
CA ARG A 129 -25.94 18.61 4.07
C ARG A 129 -26.91 17.64 3.39
N GLN A 130 -26.41 16.74 2.58
CA GLN A 130 -27.17 15.73 1.87
C GLN A 130 -27.23 14.40 2.62
N GLY A 131 -26.50 14.26 3.74
CA GLY A 131 -26.45 13.05 4.54
C GLY A 131 -25.33 12.09 4.18
N ASN A 132 -24.32 12.54 3.42
CA ASN A 132 -23.21 11.70 2.99
C ASN A 132 -21.99 11.89 3.90
N PHE A 133 -21.24 10.80 4.12
CA PHE A 133 -19.97 10.78 4.80
C PHE A 133 -18.87 10.38 3.80
N SER A 134 -17.96 11.30 3.50
CA SER A 134 -16.82 10.98 2.64
C SER A 134 -15.88 9.98 3.32
N PHE A 135 -15.38 9.00 2.55
CA PHE A 135 -14.37 8.05 3.03
C PHE A 135 -12.99 8.71 3.27
N GLY A 136 -12.82 9.96 2.82
CA GLY A 136 -11.64 10.75 3.09
C GLY A 136 -10.37 10.15 2.52
N LEU A 137 -9.42 9.82 3.41
CA LEU A 137 -8.07 9.39 3.04
C LEU A 137 -7.98 7.96 2.49
N THR A 138 -9.04 7.17 2.60
CA THR A 138 -9.03 5.75 2.21
C THR A 138 -10.31 5.39 1.47
N ASN A 139 -10.24 5.24 0.15
CA ASN A 139 -11.34 4.67 -0.64
C ASN A 139 -11.18 3.14 -0.73
N CYS A 140 -10.03 2.67 -1.21
CA CYS A 140 -9.60 1.27 -1.19
C CYS A 140 -10.70 0.28 -1.65
N CYS A 141 -11.29 -0.44 -0.71
CA CYS A 141 -12.44 -1.34 -0.88
C CYS A 141 -13.54 -1.03 0.17
N GLN A 142 -13.67 0.26 0.54
CA GLN A 142 -14.61 0.67 1.60
C GLN A 142 -16.05 0.29 1.26
N GLN A 143 -16.50 0.60 0.04
CA GLN A 143 -17.86 0.29 -0.36
C GLN A 143 -18.14 -1.21 -0.29
N GLU A 144 -17.22 -2.04 -0.79
CA GLU A 144 -17.40 -3.49 -0.80
C GLU A 144 -17.40 -4.09 0.61
N VAL A 145 -16.63 -3.50 1.54
CA VAL A 145 -16.68 -3.86 2.97
C VAL A 145 -18.04 -3.53 3.56
N LEU A 146 -18.55 -2.31 3.29
CA LEU A 146 -19.83 -1.83 3.80
C LEU A 146 -21.02 -2.62 3.21
N ASP A 147 -20.98 -2.89 1.91
CA ASP A 147 -22.02 -3.68 1.22
C ASP A 147 -22.09 -5.14 1.72
N ALA A 148 -20.95 -5.70 2.16
CA ALA A 148 -20.88 -7.04 2.72
C ALA A 148 -21.26 -7.12 4.19
N ALA A 149 -21.26 -5.98 4.90
CA ALA A 149 -21.49 -5.94 6.34
C ALA A 149 -22.98 -6.14 6.68
N LYS A 150 -23.25 -6.86 7.78
CA LYS A 150 -24.61 -6.94 8.36
C LYS A 150 -24.96 -5.68 9.14
N HIS A 151 -23.96 -5.05 9.74
CA HIS A 151 -24.07 -3.82 10.52
C HIS A 151 -22.95 -2.86 10.18
N ILE A 152 -23.28 -1.56 10.10
CA ILE A 152 -22.34 -0.50 9.78
C ILE A 152 -22.30 0.52 10.91
N VAL A 153 -21.13 0.74 11.49
CA VAL A 153 -20.87 1.75 12.52
C VAL A 153 -19.81 2.71 12.01
N LEU A 154 -20.15 3.98 11.90
CA LEU A 154 -19.21 5.01 11.48
C LEU A 154 -18.63 5.77 12.68
N GLU A 155 -17.31 5.93 12.69
CA GLU A 155 -16.62 6.86 13.57
C GLU A 155 -16.39 8.16 12.80
N VAL A 156 -17.17 9.20 13.09
CA VAL A 156 -17.10 10.50 12.43
C VAL A 156 -16.03 11.34 13.09
N ASN A 157 -15.04 11.76 12.31
CA ASN A 157 -13.90 12.51 12.79
C ASN A 157 -13.76 13.85 12.07
N PRO A 158 -13.72 15.00 12.78
CA PRO A 158 -13.63 16.33 12.17
C PRO A 158 -12.31 16.58 11.43
N ASP A 159 -11.23 15.85 11.77
CA ASP A 159 -9.92 15.94 11.13
C ASP A 159 -9.83 15.10 9.84
N MET A 160 -10.82 14.23 9.56
CA MET A 160 -10.87 13.47 8.30
C MET A 160 -11.26 14.41 7.14
N PRO A 161 -10.39 14.58 6.13
CA PRO A 161 -10.70 15.46 5.01
C PRO A 161 -11.84 14.89 4.15
N VAL A 162 -12.64 15.79 3.57
CA VAL A 162 -13.56 15.45 2.49
C VAL A 162 -12.75 15.32 1.20
N VAL A 163 -12.76 14.14 0.59
CA VAL A 163 -12.06 13.85 -0.67
C VAL A 163 -13.06 13.38 -1.71
N TYR A 164 -12.99 13.96 -2.89
CA TYR A 164 -13.86 13.57 -4.02
C TYR A 164 -13.32 12.29 -4.68
N GLY A 165 -14.22 11.49 -5.23
CA GLY A 165 -13.84 10.22 -5.85
C GLY A 165 -14.19 10.10 -7.33
N VAL A 166 -13.60 9.11 -7.97
CA VAL A 166 -14.00 8.65 -9.31
C VAL A 166 -15.32 7.88 -9.20
N ALA A 167 -15.46 7.08 -8.14
CA ALA A 167 -16.64 6.31 -7.77
C ALA A 167 -16.54 5.90 -6.30
N ASN A 168 -17.71 5.63 -5.66
CA ASN A 168 -17.81 5.03 -4.35
C ASN A 168 -16.92 5.75 -3.30
N ASP A 169 -17.08 7.06 -3.16
CA ASP A 169 -16.26 7.90 -2.30
C ASP A 169 -16.95 8.31 -0.98
N HIS A 170 -18.18 7.85 -0.76
CA HIS A 170 -19.00 8.19 0.41
C HIS A 170 -20.07 7.13 0.69
N ILE A 171 -20.63 7.17 1.91
CA ILE A 171 -21.82 6.42 2.31
C ILE A 171 -22.89 7.40 2.82
N HIS A 172 -24.16 7.09 2.56
CA HIS A 172 -25.29 7.90 3.04
C HIS A 172 -25.78 7.42 4.41
N ILE A 173 -26.26 8.34 5.24
CA ILE A 173 -26.74 8.07 6.61
C ILE A 173 -27.83 6.99 6.66
N SER A 174 -28.65 6.84 5.61
CA SER A 174 -29.70 5.80 5.56
C SER A 174 -29.15 4.37 5.61
N ASP A 175 -27.91 4.18 5.20
CA ASP A 175 -27.28 2.86 5.08
C ASP A 175 -26.45 2.49 6.31
N VAL A 176 -26.47 3.35 7.36
CA VAL A 176 -25.65 3.22 8.57
C VAL A 176 -26.52 2.84 9.76
N ASP A 177 -26.08 1.92 10.61
CA ASP A 177 -26.79 1.57 11.85
C ASP A 177 -26.51 2.57 12.98
N TYR A 178 -25.24 2.85 13.24
CA TYR A 178 -24.82 3.79 14.29
C TYR A 178 -23.74 4.74 13.83
N VAL A 179 -23.76 5.93 14.42
CA VAL A 179 -22.76 6.99 14.26
C VAL A 179 -22.13 7.27 15.63
N VAL A 180 -20.82 7.38 15.66
CA VAL A 180 -20.04 7.77 16.84
C VAL A 180 -19.22 9.00 16.48
N GLU A 181 -19.28 10.06 17.27
CA GLU A 181 -18.40 11.21 17.11
C GLU A 181 -17.09 10.99 17.89
N SER A 182 -15.98 11.29 17.26
CA SER A 182 -14.63 11.07 17.83
C SER A 182 -13.73 12.24 17.45
N ASP A 183 -12.95 12.73 18.43
CA ASP A 183 -11.89 13.71 18.27
C ASP A 183 -10.48 13.07 18.33
N GLU A 184 -10.41 11.75 18.25
CA GLU A 184 -9.13 11.03 18.21
C GLU A 184 -8.34 11.48 16.97
N PRO A 185 -7.08 11.93 17.13
CA PRO A 185 -6.32 12.45 16.00
C PRO A 185 -6.18 11.44 14.88
N ILE A 186 -6.43 11.82 13.63
CA ILE A 186 -6.13 10.97 12.47
C ILE A 186 -4.62 10.69 12.44
N SER A 187 -4.27 9.43 12.18
CA SER A 187 -2.86 9.02 12.14
C SER A 187 -2.12 9.74 11.03
N ALA A 188 -1.06 10.46 11.38
CA ALA A 188 -0.09 11.00 10.44
C ALA A 188 1.13 10.07 10.41
N ALA A 189 1.57 9.73 9.22
CA ALA A 189 2.77 8.93 8.99
C ALA A 189 3.65 9.58 7.93
N PRO A 190 4.28 10.72 8.27
CA PRO A 190 5.18 11.38 7.34
C PRO A 190 6.29 10.42 6.92
N GLY A 191 6.62 10.45 5.64
CA GLY A 191 7.67 9.60 5.08
C GLY A 191 9.02 9.85 5.77
N ARG A 192 9.83 8.80 5.96
CA ARG A 192 11.19 8.98 6.45
C ARG A 192 12.02 9.79 5.45
N PRO A 193 12.94 10.65 5.92
CA PRO A 193 13.89 11.32 5.03
C PRO A 193 14.68 10.32 4.18
N ALA A 194 15.00 10.72 2.95
CA ALA A 194 15.81 9.90 2.05
C ALA A 194 17.26 9.79 2.57
N SER A 195 17.78 8.57 2.63
CA SER A 195 19.21 8.35 2.90
C SER A 195 20.06 8.58 1.65
N GLU A 196 21.38 8.71 1.82
CA GLU A 196 22.31 8.81 0.67
C GLU A 196 22.24 7.57 -0.24
N LEU A 197 21.91 6.40 0.30
CA LEU A 197 21.70 5.19 -0.48
C LEU A 197 20.40 5.27 -1.30
N ASP A 198 19.31 5.76 -0.70
CA ASP A 198 18.05 6.01 -1.42
C ASP A 198 18.25 6.96 -2.60
N LYS A 199 19.02 8.04 -2.41
CA LYS A 199 19.35 9.01 -3.46
C LYS A 199 20.16 8.39 -4.60
N LYS A 200 21.12 7.52 -4.29
CA LYS A 200 21.91 6.80 -5.31
C LYS A 200 21.03 5.88 -6.14
N ILE A 201 20.10 5.16 -5.53
CA ILE A 201 19.15 4.29 -6.25
C ILE A 201 18.22 5.14 -7.12
N ALA A 202 17.66 6.23 -6.58
CA ALA A 202 16.80 7.14 -7.31
C ALA A 202 17.52 7.75 -8.55
N ALA A 203 18.81 8.07 -8.43
CA ALA A 203 19.62 8.57 -9.54
C ALA A 203 19.78 7.55 -10.68
N GLN A 204 19.70 6.25 -10.42
CA GLN A 204 19.72 5.23 -11.47
C GLN A 204 18.38 5.11 -12.21
N ILE A 205 17.28 5.52 -11.59
CA ILE A 205 15.94 5.48 -12.18
C ILE A 205 15.61 6.78 -12.92
N PHE A 206 16.08 7.90 -12.41
CA PHE A 206 15.77 9.25 -12.93
C PHE A 206 15.97 9.42 -14.45
N PRO A 207 17.02 8.86 -15.11
CA PRO A 207 17.22 8.97 -16.56
C PRO A 207 16.12 8.34 -17.43
N TYR A 208 15.25 7.54 -16.84
CA TYR A 208 14.12 6.93 -17.56
C TYR A 208 12.85 7.79 -17.54
N LEU A 209 12.88 8.90 -16.82
CA LEU A 209 11.77 9.85 -16.74
C LEU A 209 11.84 10.89 -17.87
N HIS A 210 10.66 11.31 -18.31
CA HIS A 210 10.52 12.41 -19.29
C HIS A 210 9.21 13.17 -19.06
N ASP A 211 9.08 14.31 -19.71
CA ASP A 211 7.89 15.15 -19.64
C ASP A 211 6.61 14.41 -20.00
N GLY A 212 5.55 14.66 -19.25
CA GLY A 212 4.21 14.14 -19.51
C GLY A 212 3.94 12.72 -19.03
N MET A 213 4.95 11.98 -18.50
CA MET A 213 4.75 10.64 -17.94
C MET A 213 3.75 10.65 -16.79
N THR A 214 3.02 9.55 -16.63
CA THR A 214 2.19 9.31 -15.45
C THR A 214 2.95 8.43 -14.46
N LEU A 215 3.00 8.88 -13.20
CA LEU A 215 3.81 8.27 -12.15
C LEU A 215 2.95 7.45 -11.17
N GLN A 216 3.46 6.26 -10.80
CA GLN A 216 3.15 5.57 -9.57
C GLN A 216 4.45 5.46 -8.75
N LEU A 217 4.49 6.09 -7.60
CA LEU A 217 5.58 6.00 -6.63
C LEU A 217 5.08 5.25 -5.39
N GLY A 218 5.86 4.26 -4.95
CA GLY A 218 5.63 3.60 -3.67
C GLY A 218 5.90 4.56 -2.49
N ILE A 219 5.86 4.04 -1.28
CA ILE A 219 6.24 4.76 -0.05
C ILE A 219 7.66 4.39 0.38
N GLY A 220 8.33 5.28 1.12
CA GLY A 220 9.64 5.03 1.70
C GLY A 220 10.72 5.99 1.21
N GLY A 221 11.97 5.76 1.64
CA GLY A 221 13.07 6.69 1.40
C GLY A 221 13.43 6.87 -0.08
N MET A 222 13.49 5.78 -0.84
CA MET A 222 13.86 5.83 -2.26
C MET A 222 12.80 6.54 -3.13
N PRO A 223 11.48 6.26 -3.03
CA PRO A 223 10.47 7.06 -3.70
C PRO A 223 10.49 8.53 -3.30
N ASN A 224 10.75 8.85 -2.03
CA ASN A 224 10.91 10.24 -1.59
C ASN A 224 12.13 10.89 -2.24
N ALA A 225 13.29 10.22 -2.29
CA ALA A 225 14.48 10.70 -2.98
C ALA A 225 14.21 11.00 -4.45
N LEU A 226 13.48 10.11 -5.14
CA LEU A 226 13.13 10.32 -6.53
C LEU A 226 12.17 11.51 -6.70
N GLY A 227 11.19 11.67 -5.79
CA GLY A 227 10.31 12.84 -5.75
C GLY A 227 11.10 14.16 -5.58
N GLU A 228 12.13 14.17 -4.74
CA GLU A 228 13.03 15.32 -4.57
C GLU A 228 13.80 15.63 -5.87
N LEU A 229 14.41 14.63 -6.50
CA LEU A 229 15.09 14.80 -7.79
C LEU A 229 14.16 15.35 -8.88
N ILE A 230 12.92 14.83 -8.96
CA ILE A 230 11.92 15.33 -9.90
C ILE A 230 11.56 16.79 -9.61
N ALA A 231 11.34 17.14 -8.33
CA ALA A 231 10.97 18.49 -7.94
C ALA A 231 12.04 19.53 -8.31
N GLU A 232 13.32 19.15 -8.25
CA GLU A 232 14.48 19.99 -8.59
C GLU A 232 14.83 19.99 -10.08
N SER A 233 14.27 19.07 -10.87
CA SER A 233 14.58 18.92 -12.30
C SER A 233 13.80 19.88 -13.21
N ASP A 234 14.08 19.83 -14.52
CA ASP A 234 13.32 20.54 -15.57
C ASP A 234 12.08 19.78 -16.06
N LEU A 235 11.77 18.59 -15.47
CA LEU A 235 10.61 17.80 -15.84
C LEU A 235 9.32 18.57 -15.59
N LYS A 236 8.34 18.39 -16.47
CA LYS A 236 7.05 19.10 -16.44
C LYS A 236 5.91 18.24 -16.96
N ASP A 237 4.69 18.70 -16.67
CA ASP A 237 3.44 18.12 -17.10
C ASP A 237 3.25 16.65 -16.73
N LEU A 238 3.85 16.22 -15.61
CA LEU A 238 3.69 14.85 -15.10
C LEU A 238 2.26 14.59 -14.65
N GLY A 239 1.87 13.32 -14.65
CA GLY A 239 0.60 12.81 -14.13
C GLY A 239 0.80 11.97 -12.86
N MET A 240 -0.24 11.84 -12.09
CA MET A 240 -0.31 10.95 -10.92
C MET A 240 -1.44 9.93 -11.09
N HIS A 241 -1.11 8.65 -10.95
CA HIS A 241 -2.06 7.55 -10.77
C HIS A 241 -1.38 6.50 -9.89
N ALA A 242 -1.74 6.46 -8.62
CA ALA A 242 -0.99 5.71 -7.63
C ALA A 242 -1.92 4.99 -6.64
N GLU A 243 -1.49 3.86 -6.12
CA GLU A 243 -2.15 3.16 -5.01
C GLU A 243 -2.18 4.06 -3.77
N ILE A 244 -1.01 4.58 -3.41
CA ILE A 244 -0.84 5.40 -2.21
C ILE A 244 -0.40 6.81 -2.59
N MET A 245 -1.12 7.83 -2.10
CA MET A 245 -0.67 9.21 -2.12
C MET A 245 0.12 9.53 -0.85
N SER A 246 1.31 10.10 -1.02
CA SER A 246 2.26 10.42 0.06
C SER A 246 2.80 11.84 -0.06
N ASP A 247 3.56 12.28 0.95
CA ASP A 247 4.20 13.62 0.96
C ASP A 247 5.12 13.87 -0.26
N GLY A 248 5.67 12.80 -0.86
CA GLY A 248 6.43 12.93 -2.10
C GLY A 248 5.60 13.55 -3.24
N TYR A 249 4.34 13.16 -3.36
CA TYR A 249 3.43 13.77 -4.34
C TYR A 249 3.05 15.21 -3.98
N LEU A 250 2.85 15.52 -2.69
CA LEU A 250 2.58 16.88 -2.26
C LEU A 250 3.67 17.84 -2.75
N LYS A 251 4.96 17.49 -2.57
CA LYS A 251 6.10 18.26 -3.09
C LYS A 251 6.03 18.46 -4.60
N LEU A 252 5.66 17.42 -5.36
CA LEU A 252 5.54 17.49 -6.82
C LEU A 252 4.38 18.37 -7.29
N TYR A 253 3.28 18.41 -6.56
CA TYR A 253 2.18 19.36 -6.81
C TYR A 253 2.61 20.80 -6.48
N GLN A 254 3.20 21.02 -5.32
CA GLN A 254 3.67 22.35 -4.87
C GLN A 254 4.74 22.93 -5.79
N SER A 255 5.63 22.09 -6.34
CA SER A 255 6.66 22.51 -7.32
C SER A 255 6.12 22.65 -8.75
N GLY A 256 4.82 22.39 -8.98
CA GLY A 256 4.20 22.50 -10.30
C GLY A 256 4.60 21.40 -11.29
N LYS A 257 5.26 20.32 -10.84
CA LYS A 257 5.70 19.22 -11.71
C LYS A 257 4.51 18.35 -12.15
N ILE A 258 3.53 18.14 -11.28
CA ILE A 258 2.32 17.38 -11.60
C ILE A 258 1.20 18.33 -12.02
N THR A 259 0.78 18.23 -13.27
CA THR A 259 -0.35 18.97 -13.83
C THR A 259 -1.49 18.05 -14.26
N ASN A 260 -1.22 16.76 -14.42
CA ASN A 260 -2.14 15.74 -14.94
C ASN A 260 -2.71 16.05 -16.35
N LYS A 261 -2.22 17.07 -17.05
CA LYS A 261 -2.77 17.55 -18.34
C LYS A 261 -2.58 16.53 -19.48
N LYS A 262 -1.56 15.69 -19.38
CA LYS A 262 -1.21 14.69 -20.38
C LYS A 262 -1.84 13.33 -20.15
N LYS A 263 -2.43 13.09 -18.97
CA LYS A 263 -3.10 11.82 -18.67
C LYS A 263 -4.25 11.55 -19.64
N PRO A 264 -4.33 10.35 -20.22
CA PRO A 264 -5.49 9.96 -21.05
C PRO A 264 -6.76 9.71 -20.22
N LEU A 265 -6.60 9.22 -18.96
CA LEU A 265 -7.70 9.03 -18.01
C LEU A 265 -7.68 10.11 -16.92
N GLN A 266 -8.84 10.58 -16.46
CA GLN A 266 -9.01 11.65 -15.49
C GLN A 266 -8.06 12.83 -15.75
N ARG A 267 -8.10 13.33 -16.99
CA ARG A 267 -7.24 14.42 -17.43
C ARG A 267 -7.37 15.64 -16.52
N GLY A 268 -6.23 16.19 -16.09
CA GLY A 268 -6.18 17.31 -15.16
C GLY A 268 -6.36 16.92 -13.70
N LYS A 269 -6.48 15.63 -13.38
CA LYS A 269 -6.70 15.13 -12.01
C LYS A 269 -5.74 14.01 -11.65
N GLY A 270 -5.16 14.09 -10.43
CA GLY A 270 -4.46 12.94 -9.83
C GLY A 270 -5.46 11.91 -9.32
N VAL A 271 -5.04 10.65 -9.26
CA VAL A 271 -5.90 9.56 -8.77
C VAL A 271 -5.11 8.71 -7.78
N PHE A 272 -5.73 8.40 -6.65
CA PHE A 272 -5.16 7.52 -5.63
C PHE A 272 -6.24 6.63 -4.98
N SER A 273 -5.82 5.60 -4.25
CA SER A 273 -6.75 4.74 -3.50
C SER A 273 -6.65 4.96 -1.99
N VAL A 274 -5.46 5.13 -1.48
CA VAL A 274 -5.16 5.36 -0.06
C VAL A 274 -4.22 6.55 0.07
N CYS A 275 -4.39 7.38 1.10
CA CYS A 275 -3.46 8.44 1.44
C CYS A 275 -2.83 8.17 2.81
N LEU A 276 -1.50 8.34 2.88
CA LEU A 276 -0.75 8.21 4.13
C LEU A 276 0.43 9.20 4.11
N GLY A 277 0.41 10.17 5.01
CA GLY A 277 1.45 11.20 5.07
C GLY A 277 1.27 12.17 6.21
N SER A 278 1.67 13.41 5.98
CA SER A 278 1.60 14.52 6.94
C SER A 278 0.20 15.14 7.02
N LYS A 279 -0.05 15.91 8.08
CA LYS A 279 -1.26 16.74 8.19
C LYS A 279 -1.38 17.74 7.03
N GLU A 280 -0.27 18.30 6.58
CA GLU A 280 -0.25 19.23 5.43
C GLU A 280 -0.78 18.55 4.16
N LEU A 281 -0.44 17.28 3.93
CA LEU A 281 -0.99 16.51 2.83
C LEU A 281 -2.49 16.32 2.97
N TYR A 282 -2.99 16.07 4.19
CA TYR A 282 -4.42 15.88 4.45
C TYR A 282 -5.21 17.17 4.24
N GLU A 283 -4.67 18.31 4.68
CA GLU A 283 -5.21 19.64 4.39
C GLU A 283 -5.23 19.95 2.90
N PHE A 284 -4.17 19.59 2.17
CA PHE A 284 -4.10 19.75 0.72
C PHE A 284 -5.17 18.94 -0.02
N LEU A 285 -5.57 17.79 0.50
CA LEU A 285 -6.60 16.94 -0.09
C LEU A 285 -8.02 17.43 0.21
N HIS A 286 -8.24 18.15 1.31
CA HIS A 286 -9.58 18.58 1.72
C HIS A 286 -10.26 19.43 0.63
N CYS A 287 -11.39 18.95 0.12
CA CYS A 287 -12.17 19.58 -0.94
C CYS A 287 -11.39 19.91 -2.22
N ASN A 288 -10.29 19.22 -2.49
CA ASN A 288 -9.44 19.46 -3.66
C ASN A 288 -9.97 18.73 -4.90
N GLN A 289 -10.59 19.48 -5.81
CA GLN A 289 -11.13 18.91 -7.05
C GLN A 289 -10.06 18.45 -8.07
N GLY A 290 -8.80 18.80 -7.86
CA GLY A 290 -7.67 18.39 -8.70
C GLY A 290 -7.18 16.97 -8.42
N ILE A 291 -7.71 16.32 -7.36
CA ILE A 291 -7.29 14.99 -6.93
C ILE A 291 -8.54 14.18 -6.58
N LEU A 292 -8.56 12.93 -7.03
CA LEU A 292 -9.69 12.02 -6.81
C LEU A 292 -9.21 10.74 -6.11
N SER A 293 -9.98 10.30 -5.13
CA SER A 293 -9.86 8.92 -4.63
C SER A 293 -10.57 7.93 -5.57
N ALA A 294 -10.16 6.68 -5.54
CA ALA A 294 -10.85 5.62 -6.28
C ALA A 294 -10.62 4.26 -5.62
N PRO A 295 -11.55 3.31 -5.78
CA PRO A 295 -11.38 1.96 -5.24
C PRO A 295 -10.20 1.23 -5.89
N MET A 296 -9.63 0.28 -5.16
CA MET A 296 -8.43 -0.46 -5.62
C MET A 296 -8.69 -1.27 -6.89
N TYR A 297 -9.87 -1.80 -7.07
CA TYR A 297 -10.23 -2.51 -8.31
C TYR A 297 -10.18 -1.61 -9.56
N TYR A 298 -10.17 -0.28 -9.37
CA TYR A 298 -9.96 0.70 -10.44
C TYR A 298 -8.50 1.15 -10.53
N VAL A 299 -7.92 1.60 -9.42
CA VAL A 299 -6.55 2.16 -9.40
C VAL A 299 -5.51 1.10 -9.77
N ASN A 300 -5.63 -0.09 -9.21
CA ASN A 300 -4.68 -1.19 -9.37
C ASN A 300 -5.02 -2.11 -10.55
N ALA A 301 -6.15 -1.91 -11.23
CA ALA A 301 -6.52 -2.76 -12.34
C ALA A 301 -5.54 -2.64 -13.51
N ALA A 302 -5.04 -3.76 -14.00
CA ALA A 302 -4.20 -3.77 -15.20
C ALA A 302 -4.92 -3.16 -16.41
N GLU A 303 -6.23 -3.32 -16.49
CA GLU A 303 -7.12 -2.77 -17.51
C GLU A 303 -7.20 -1.24 -17.47
N THR A 304 -7.09 -0.64 -16.27
CA THR A 304 -7.02 0.82 -16.10
C THR A 304 -5.62 1.32 -16.43
N ILE A 305 -4.59 0.71 -15.82
CA ILE A 305 -3.20 1.12 -15.95
C ILE A 305 -2.73 1.04 -17.43
N ARG A 306 -3.13 -0.01 -18.16
CA ARG A 306 -2.77 -0.16 -19.58
C ARG A 306 -3.24 0.99 -20.49
N GLN A 307 -4.21 1.79 -20.06
CA GLN A 307 -4.70 2.95 -20.78
C GLN A 307 -3.91 4.23 -20.50
N LEU A 308 -2.94 4.16 -19.57
CA LEU A 308 -2.04 5.26 -19.23
C LEU A 308 -0.74 5.09 -20.03
N ASP A 309 -0.66 5.69 -21.21
CA ASP A 309 0.56 5.70 -22.01
C ASP A 309 1.71 6.37 -21.23
N ASP A 310 2.94 5.95 -21.49
CA ASP A 310 4.13 6.45 -20.79
C ASP A 310 4.02 6.33 -19.25
N PHE A 311 3.41 5.25 -18.78
CA PHE A 311 3.27 5.00 -17.35
C PHE A 311 4.56 4.47 -16.74
N ILE A 312 4.99 5.05 -15.62
CA ILE A 312 6.12 4.54 -14.85
C ILE A 312 5.69 4.16 -13.45
N SER A 313 5.97 2.92 -13.07
CA SER A 313 5.69 2.37 -11.74
C SER A 313 7.00 2.07 -11.02
N ILE A 314 7.12 2.53 -9.77
CA ILE A 314 8.35 2.42 -9.00
C ILE A 314 8.02 1.90 -7.60
N ASN A 315 8.41 0.65 -7.34
CA ASN A 315 8.14 -0.05 -6.10
C ASN A 315 9.44 -0.56 -5.47
N SER A 316 9.45 -0.62 -4.14
CA SER A 316 10.55 -1.22 -3.39
C SER A 316 10.39 -2.73 -3.29
N CYS A 317 11.48 -3.47 -3.31
CA CYS A 317 11.52 -4.89 -3.00
C CYS A 317 12.59 -5.21 -1.96
N ILE A 318 12.58 -6.43 -1.42
CA ILE A 318 13.53 -6.89 -0.41
C ILE A 318 14.72 -7.58 -1.07
N ALA A 319 14.44 -8.50 -2.00
CA ALA A 319 15.48 -9.30 -2.66
C ALA A 319 15.04 -9.73 -4.06
N VAL A 320 16.03 -10.08 -4.89
CA VAL A 320 15.85 -10.71 -6.20
C VAL A 320 16.84 -11.87 -6.34
N ASP A 321 16.43 -12.97 -6.95
CA ASP A 321 17.36 -14.05 -7.29
C ASP A 321 17.89 -13.95 -8.72
N LEU A 322 18.93 -14.73 -9.05
CA LEU A 322 19.56 -14.72 -10.37
C LEU A 322 18.64 -15.16 -11.52
N TYR A 323 17.49 -15.75 -11.20
CA TYR A 323 16.46 -16.09 -12.19
C TYR A 323 15.48 -14.91 -12.43
N GLY A 324 15.55 -13.88 -11.59
CA GLY A 324 14.66 -12.70 -11.65
C GLY A 324 13.35 -12.88 -10.89
N GLN A 325 13.26 -13.83 -9.95
CA GLN A 325 12.17 -13.88 -8.97
C GLN A 325 12.38 -12.77 -7.95
N VAL A 326 11.32 -12.11 -7.50
CA VAL A 326 11.40 -10.98 -6.57
C VAL A 326 10.55 -11.24 -5.34
N CYS A 327 11.15 -11.03 -4.16
CA CYS A 327 10.48 -10.98 -2.89
C CYS A 327 10.34 -9.52 -2.41
N ALA A 328 9.13 -9.11 -2.01
CA ALA A 328 8.86 -7.79 -1.44
C ALA A 328 8.10 -7.87 -0.11
N GLU A 329 7.78 -9.06 0.39
CA GLU A 329 6.85 -9.22 1.50
C GLU A 329 7.33 -10.10 2.66
N SER A 330 8.45 -10.83 2.50
CA SER A 330 8.96 -11.69 3.56
C SER A 330 10.49 -11.72 3.64
N VAL A 331 11.02 -12.18 4.76
CA VAL A 331 12.41 -12.60 4.95
C VAL A 331 12.35 -14.01 5.56
N GLY A 332 12.60 -15.02 4.74
CA GLY A 332 12.26 -16.40 5.10
C GLY A 332 10.75 -16.50 5.40
N THR A 333 10.41 -17.12 6.53
CA THR A 333 9.02 -17.27 6.98
C THR A 333 8.46 -16.03 7.70
N ARG A 334 9.30 -15.02 7.99
CA ARG A 334 8.86 -13.79 8.66
C ARG A 334 8.16 -12.87 7.69
N GLN A 335 6.88 -12.55 7.96
CA GLN A 335 6.12 -11.58 7.19
C GLN A 335 6.61 -10.16 7.46
N ILE A 336 6.91 -9.40 6.41
CA ILE A 336 7.39 -8.01 6.48
C ILE A 336 6.31 -7.02 6.04
N SER A 337 5.58 -7.34 4.98
CA SER A 337 4.51 -6.50 4.44
C SER A 337 3.34 -7.36 3.95
N GLY A 338 2.96 -7.26 2.74
CA GLY A 338 2.01 -8.08 2.01
C GLY A 338 2.27 -7.90 0.53
N THR A 339 1.55 -8.62 -0.31
CA THR A 339 1.68 -8.48 -1.77
C THR A 339 1.39 -7.04 -2.21
N GLY A 340 0.39 -6.40 -1.61
CA GLY A 340 -0.04 -5.06 -1.99
C GLY A 340 -0.42 -4.99 -3.47
N GLY A 341 -0.15 -3.85 -4.10
CA GLY A 341 -0.36 -3.64 -5.53
C GLY A 341 0.89 -3.76 -6.39
N GLN A 342 2.05 -4.18 -5.85
CA GLN A 342 3.28 -4.27 -6.65
C GLN A 342 3.09 -5.08 -7.93
N LEU A 343 2.52 -6.29 -7.84
CA LEU A 343 2.27 -7.15 -8.99
C LEU A 343 1.21 -6.57 -9.94
N ASP A 344 0.23 -5.84 -9.40
CA ASP A 344 -0.80 -5.14 -10.18
C ASP A 344 -0.16 -4.10 -11.09
N PHE A 345 0.65 -3.21 -10.51
CA PHE A 345 1.34 -2.14 -11.24
C PHE A 345 2.37 -2.68 -12.23
N VAL A 346 3.14 -3.72 -11.86
CA VAL A 346 4.05 -4.39 -12.80
C VAL A 346 3.29 -4.93 -14.00
N THR A 347 2.18 -5.61 -13.77
CA THR A 347 1.35 -6.20 -14.83
C THR A 347 0.73 -5.12 -15.72
N GLY A 348 0.07 -4.13 -15.13
CA GLY A 348 -0.59 -3.05 -15.88
C GLY A 348 0.40 -2.18 -16.66
N THR A 349 1.55 -1.87 -16.06
CA THR A 349 2.61 -1.09 -16.70
C THR A 349 3.23 -1.82 -17.89
N TYR A 350 3.41 -3.15 -17.80
CA TYR A 350 3.86 -3.94 -18.94
C TYR A 350 2.88 -3.89 -20.12
N MET A 351 1.59 -3.76 -19.86
CA MET A 351 0.54 -3.66 -20.87
C MET A 351 0.36 -2.24 -21.42
N ALA A 352 0.85 -1.22 -20.71
CA ALA A 352 0.79 0.18 -21.14
C ALA A 352 1.80 0.47 -22.26
N SER A 353 1.43 1.34 -23.20
CA SER A 353 2.36 1.80 -24.24
C SER A 353 3.54 2.54 -23.61
N HIS A 354 4.76 2.12 -23.92
CA HIS A 354 6.02 2.64 -23.36
C HIS A 354 6.15 2.55 -21.83
N GLY A 355 5.32 1.71 -21.18
CA GLY A 355 5.33 1.53 -19.74
C GLY A 355 6.65 0.97 -19.20
N LYS A 356 7.08 1.45 -18.03
CA LYS A 356 8.30 0.99 -17.34
C LYS A 356 8.01 0.74 -15.86
N ALA A 357 8.15 -0.51 -15.40
CA ALA A 357 8.00 -0.84 -13.99
C ALA A 357 9.37 -1.16 -13.37
N PHE A 358 9.71 -0.47 -12.29
CA PHE A 358 10.95 -0.64 -11.53
C PHE A 358 10.68 -1.31 -10.19
N LEU A 359 11.49 -2.33 -9.89
CA LEU A 359 11.62 -2.94 -8.58
C LEU A 359 12.99 -2.57 -8.03
N ALA A 360 13.01 -1.71 -7.01
CA ALA A 360 14.22 -1.07 -6.53
C ALA A 360 14.56 -1.51 -5.10
N MET A 361 15.86 -1.74 -4.84
CA MET A 361 16.36 -2.15 -3.54
C MET A 361 17.83 -1.78 -3.36
N PRO A 362 18.32 -1.62 -2.12
CA PRO A 362 19.76 -1.67 -1.85
C PRO A 362 20.35 -2.97 -2.36
N SER A 363 21.56 -2.93 -2.92
CA SER A 363 22.25 -4.15 -3.37
C SER A 363 22.65 -5.08 -2.22
N MET A 364 22.78 -4.51 -1.01
CA MET A 364 23.14 -5.23 0.21
C MET A 364 22.53 -4.62 1.46
N TYR A 365 22.54 -5.38 2.54
CA TYR A 365 22.22 -4.94 3.90
C TYR A 365 23.20 -5.52 4.93
N PHE A 366 23.18 -4.99 6.15
CA PHE A 366 23.89 -5.58 7.28
C PHE A 366 22.90 -6.35 8.17
N ASP A 367 23.23 -7.60 8.46
CA ASP A 367 22.43 -8.40 9.38
C ASP A 367 22.60 -7.95 10.85
N ALA A 368 21.89 -8.59 11.79
CA ALA A 368 21.93 -8.27 13.22
C ALA A 368 23.34 -8.39 13.86
N TYR A 369 24.25 -9.10 13.18
CA TYR A 369 25.64 -9.28 13.63
C TYR A 369 26.62 -8.33 12.92
N GLY A 370 26.10 -7.39 12.10
CA GLY A 370 26.92 -6.45 11.34
C GLY A 370 27.60 -7.09 10.11
N VAL A 371 27.17 -8.28 9.68
CA VAL A 371 27.71 -8.95 8.50
C VAL A 371 26.95 -8.49 7.26
N GLY A 372 27.68 -8.03 6.24
CA GLY A 372 27.12 -7.66 4.95
C GLY A 372 26.48 -8.84 4.23
N ARG A 373 25.27 -8.66 3.72
CA ARG A 373 24.50 -9.66 2.96
C ARG A 373 24.01 -9.06 1.66
N SER A 374 24.08 -9.82 0.58
CA SER A 374 23.54 -9.41 -0.71
C SER A 374 22.03 -9.54 -0.75
N ASN A 375 21.34 -8.54 -1.33
CA ASN A 375 19.92 -8.63 -1.68
C ASN A 375 19.70 -9.21 -3.09
N ILE A 376 20.77 -9.35 -3.88
CA ILE A 376 20.77 -10.19 -5.10
C ILE A 376 21.25 -11.57 -4.69
N LEU A 377 20.35 -12.56 -4.77
CA LEU A 377 20.58 -13.91 -4.23
C LEU A 377 20.89 -14.91 -5.34
N PRO A 378 21.68 -15.95 -5.10
CA PRO A 378 21.84 -17.04 -6.05
C PRO A 378 20.50 -17.70 -6.41
N LYS A 379 19.65 -17.92 -5.43
CA LYS A 379 18.27 -18.42 -5.48
C LYS A 379 17.60 -18.10 -4.16
N PHE A 380 16.29 -18.04 -4.15
CA PHE A 380 15.54 -18.01 -2.91
C PHE A 380 15.64 -19.34 -2.15
N THR A 381 15.42 -19.27 -0.84
CA THR A 381 15.50 -20.41 0.09
C THR A 381 14.12 -20.79 0.59
N ASP A 382 14.06 -21.86 1.39
CA ASP A 382 12.81 -22.33 1.96
C ASP A 382 12.13 -21.25 2.83
N GLY A 383 10.87 -20.97 2.57
CA GLY A 383 10.07 -19.98 3.28
C GLY A 383 10.08 -18.59 2.65
N ASP A 384 10.94 -18.28 1.70
CA ASP A 384 10.88 -17.02 0.96
C ASP A 384 9.64 -16.96 0.06
N ILE A 385 8.92 -15.85 0.10
CA ILE A 385 7.73 -15.63 -0.71
C ILE A 385 8.10 -14.92 -2.01
N ILE A 386 7.59 -15.41 -3.13
CA ILE A 386 7.78 -14.78 -4.44
C ILE A 386 6.61 -13.84 -4.71
N THR A 387 6.84 -12.55 -4.50
CA THR A 387 5.83 -11.49 -4.73
C THR A 387 5.65 -11.23 -6.22
N THR A 388 6.76 -11.13 -6.98
CA THR A 388 6.71 -10.96 -8.44
C THR A 388 7.42 -12.13 -9.11
N PRO A 389 6.70 -12.95 -9.92
CA PRO A 389 7.30 -14.08 -10.60
C PRO A 389 8.27 -13.62 -11.69
N ARG A 390 9.30 -14.43 -11.97
CA ARG A 390 10.35 -14.13 -12.96
C ARG A 390 9.83 -13.82 -14.38
N THR A 391 8.63 -14.25 -14.69
CA THR A 391 7.99 -14.01 -15.99
C THR A 391 7.42 -12.58 -16.10
N GLN A 392 7.28 -11.89 -14.99
CA GLN A 392 6.74 -10.53 -14.93
C GLN A 392 7.72 -9.47 -14.42
N THR A 393 8.91 -9.86 -13.96
CA THR A 393 9.92 -8.91 -13.47
C THR A 393 10.57 -8.16 -14.63
N PRO A 394 10.36 -6.82 -14.75
CA PRO A 394 10.94 -6.03 -15.85
C PRO A 394 12.25 -5.37 -15.40
N TYR A 395 12.19 -4.13 -14.86
CA TYR A 395 13.39 -3.43 -14.42
C TYR A 395 13.71 -3.72 -12.96
N VAL A 396 14.98 -4.01 -12.68
CA VAL A 396 15.52 -4.08 -11.32
C VAL A 396 16.58 -2.99 -11.17
N ALA A 397 16.51 -2.21 -10.09
CA ALA A 397 17.44 -1.13 -9.82
C ALA A 397 18.09 -1.25 -8.44
N THR A 398 19.40 -1.00 -8.38
CA THR A 398 20.18 -0.83 -7.15
C THR A 398 20.99 0.47 -7.27
N GLU A 399 21.80 0.82 -6.28
CA GLU A 399 22.73 1.94 -6.34
C GLU A 399 23.84 1.79 -7.39
N TYR A 400 24.00 0.61 -7.98
CA TYR A 400 25.00 0.31 -9.02
C TYR A 400 24.45 0.33 -10.45
N GLY A 401 23.15 0.50 -10.63
CA GLY A 401 22.53 0.58 -11.95
C GLY A 401 21.10 0.08 -11.99
N ALA A 402 20.51 0.14 -13.18
CA ALA A 402 19.20 -0.42 -13.48
C ALA A 402 19.29 -1.31 -14.72
N VAL A 403 18.67 -2.50 -14.66
CA VAL A 403 18.67 -3.48 -15.74
C VAL A 403 17.27 -3.92 -16.08
N ASN A 404 16.99 -4.13 -17.36
CA ASN A 404 15.72 -4.69 -17.83
C ASN A 404 15.88 -6.21 -18.06
N LEU A 405 15.07 -7.01 -17.40
CA LEU A 405 15.08 -8.47 -17.48
C LEU A 405 14.09 -9.04 -18.51
N SER A 406 13.26 -8.20 -19.10
CA SER A 406 12.24 -8.64 -20.06
C SER A 406 12.87 -9.30 -21.29
N GLY A 407 12.41 -10.49 -21.65
CA GLY A 407 12.89 -11.22 -22.82
C GLY A 407 14.27 -11.88 -22.65
N LEU A 408 14.96 -11.70 -21.52
CA LEU A 408 16.27 -12.26 -21.28
C LEU A 408 16.22 -13.75 -20.91
N ALA A 409 17.13 -14.53 -21.47
CA ALA A 409 17.41 -15.90 -21.04
C ALA A 409 18.05 -15.93 -19.66
N THR A 410 18.06 -17.07 -18.97
CA THR A 410 18.56 -17.20 -17.60
C THR A 410 20.01 -16.74 -17.43
N TRP A 411 20.88 -17.02 -18.40
CA TRP A 411 22.28 -16.57 -18.34
C TRP A 411 22.41 -15.04 -18.51
N GLN A 412 21.55 -14.43 -19.32
CA GLN A 412 21.52 -12.97 -19.49
C GLN A 412 20.98 -12.28 -18.24
N ARG A 413 19.97 -12.87 -17.59
CA ARG A 413 19.44 -12.38 -16.31
C ARG A 413 20.50 -12.42 -15.23
N ALA A 414 21.22 -13.54 -15.10
CA ALA A 414 22.31 -13.69 -14.14
C ALA A 414 23.40 -12.62 -14.39
N GLU A 415 23.83 -12.44 -15.64
CA GLU A 415 24.83 -11.44 -16.01
C GLU A 415 24.36 -10.02 -15.69
N ALA A 416 23.12 -9.67 -16.06
CA ALA A 416 22.51 -8.35 -15.79
C ALA A 416 22.40 -8.08 -14.27
N LEU A 417 21.86 -9.02 -13.49
CA LEU A 417 21.70 -8.85 -12.04
C LEU A 417 23.04 -8.78 -11.31
N ILE A 418 24.03 -9.59 -11.71
CA ILE A 418 25.39 -9.54 -11.15
C ILE A 418 26.04 -8.18 -11.44
N SER A 419 25.79 -7.57 -12.60
CA SER A 419 26.38 -6.27 -12.96
C SER A 419 25.95 -5.15 -12.00
N ILE A 420 24.75 -5.23 -11.44
CA ILE A 420 24.18 -4.27 -10.48
C ILE A 420 24.27 -4.74 -9.01
N ALA A 421 24.90 -5.87 -8.74
CA ALA A 421 25.19 -6.34 -7.40
C ALA A 421 26.32 -5.54 -6.75
N HIS A 422 26.35 -5.50 -5.40
CA HIS A 422 27.49 -4.94 -4.69
C HIS A 422 28.79 -5.67 -5.11
N PRO A 423 29.88 -4.95 -5.39
CA PRO A 423 31.13 -5.54 -5.90
C PRO A 423 31.63 -6.74 -5.09
N ASP A 424 31.56 -6.68 -3.77
CA ASP A 424 32.05 -7.72 -2.86
C ASP A 424 31.35 -9.08 -3.03
N PHE A 425 30.14 -9.09 -3.62
CA PHE A 425 29.37 -10.33 -3.79
C PHE A 425 29.40 -10.88 -5.22
N ARG A 426 29.91 -10.12 -6.21
CA ARG A 426 29.84 -10.50 -7.63
C ARG A 426 30.51 -11.82 -7.91
N ASP A 427 31.70 -12.06 -7.35
CA ASP A 427 32.44 -13.29 -7.55
C ASP A 427 31.75 -14.52 -6.96
N ALA A 428 31.12 -14.35 -5.78
CA ALA A 428 30.35 -15.42 -5.17
C ALA A 428 29.08 -15.74 -5.99
N LEU A 429 28.42 -14.71 -6.52
CA LEU A 429 27.23 -14.85 -7.37
C LEU A 429 27.57 -15.54 -8.69
N ILE A 430 28.72 -15.24 -9.31
CA ILE A 430 29.17 -15.93 -10.54
C ILE A 430 29.44 -17.39 -10.27
N LYS A 431 30.17 -17.72 -9.21
CA LYS A 431 30.43 -19.14 -8.83
C LYS A 431 29.10 -19.88 -8.61
N ALA A 432 28.12 -19.22 -8.01
CA ALA A 432 26.78 -19.79 -7.84
C ALA A 432 26.06 -19.98 -9.19
N ALA A 433 26.12 -19.00 -10.07
CA ALA A 433 25.54 -19.08 -11.40
C ALA A 433 26.15 -20.18 -12.27
N GLU A 434 27.49 -20.39 -12.17
CA GLU A 434 28.21 -21.52 -12.81
C GLU A 434 27.69 -22.86 -12.29
N LYS A 435 27.58 -23.01 -10.96
CA LYS A 435 27.05 -24.22 -10.33
C LYS A 435 25.62 -24.52 -10.75
N GLN A 436 24.82 -23.50 -10.91
CA GLN A 436 23.42 -23.58 -11.36
C GLN A 436 23.29 -23.73 -12.88
N ARG A 437 24.40 -23.70 -13.64
CA ARG A 437 24.43 -23.77 -15.10
C ARG A 437 23.68 -22.65 -15.82
N ILE A 438 23.61 -21.48 -15.19
CA ILE A 438 23.05 -20.25 -15.73
C ILE A 438 24.12 -19.18 -15.98
N TRP A 439 25.40 -19.53 -15.93
CA TRP A 439 26.51 -18.69 -16.36
C TRP A 439 27.07 -19.23 -17.68
N ARG A 440 27.16 -18.35 -18.67
CA ARG A 440 27.58 -18.76 -20.01
C ARG A 440 29.07 -19.05 -20.03
N ARG A 441 29.50 -20.22 -20.56
CA ARG A 441 30.92 -20.64 -20.62
C ARG A 441 31.78 -19.65 -21.40
N SER A 442 31.24 -18.93 -22.38
CA SER A 442 31.94 -17.91 -23.17
C SER A 442 32.03 -16.55 -22.49
N ASN A 443 31.43 -16.34 -21.30
CA ASN A 443 31.56 -15.10 -20.59
C ASN A 443 33.01 -14.88 -20.17
N LYS A 444 33.61 -13.81 -20.70
CA LYS A 444 34.91 -13.32 -20.32
C LYS A 444 34.72 -12.15 -19.35
N ARG A 445 35.54 -12.08 -18.35
CA ARG A 445 35.64 -10.94 -17.44
C ARG A 445 36.80 -10.05 -17.81
#